data_b2044d21b71243cb08aef98627c3ee1f
#
_entry.id   b2044d21b71243cb08aef98627c3ee1f
#
_cell.length_a   1.000
_cell.length_b   1.000
_cell.length_c   1.000
_cell.angle_alpha   90.00
_cell.angle_beta   90.00
_cell.angle_gamma   90.00
#
_symmetry.space_group_name_H-M   'P 1'
#
loop_
_entity.id
_entity.type
_entity.pdbx_description
1 polymer ?
#
loop_
_entity_poly.entity_id
_entity_poly.type
_entity_poly.pdbx_seq_one_letter_code
_entity_poly.pdbx_strand_id
1 'polypeptide(L)'
;MALVDTVSVNSDNSGVTIKYKNDADTHRRLVGAFSQKVHTILKACGKGTVSHNVYLLNVYHYVATHTTYDDSVTDAYTAILQGKGMSAAISGMFEFLLQQGGVDAGHIVGKDAAGNPWYFTRCTLGDTVYNFDVATELSVRKGEGLTCFAMTDKDLQTGGLQKGFTYSDNEKAPAVKMKKNPYAALRSCAYFTLEGNTLTAVLYSGKTATFTL
;
A
#
# COMPACT_ATOMS: atom_id res chain seq x y z
N MET A 1 16.88 -1.83 2.06
CA MET A 1 17.11 -0.49 2.69
C MET A 1 18.01 0.32 1.76
N ALA A 2 17.46 1.35 1.15
CA ALA A 2 18.16 2.11 0.09
C ALA A 2 19.44 2.85 0.54
N LEU A 3 19.57 3.18 1.83
CA LEU A 3 20.71 3.93 2.38
C LEU A 3 21.77 3.05 3.06
N VAL A 4 21.49 1.78 3.29
CA VAL A 4 22.40 0.83 3.94
C VAL A 4 23.16 0.06 2.87
N ASP A 5 24.48 -0.03 3.03
CA ASP A 5 25.37 -0.83 2.18
C ASP A 5 25.45 -2.27 2.70
N THR A 6 25.88 -2.42 3.94
CA THR A 6 26.00 -3.74 4.59
C THR A 6 25.52 -3.69 6.04
N VAL A 7 25.02 -4.83 6.50
CA VAL A 7 24.72 -5.10 7.91
C VAL A 7 25.46 -6.38 8.26
N SER A 8 26.30 -6.35 9.30
CA SER A 8 27.04 -7.51 9.79
C SER A 8 26.93 -7.62 11.31
N VAL A 9 26.83 -8.86 11.78
CA VAL A 9 26.92 -9.16 13.23
C VAL A 9 28.39 -9.22 13.59
N ASN A 10 28.77 -8.62 14.72
CA ASN A 10 30.14 -8.70 15.22
C ASN A 10 30.52 -10.16 15.53
N SER A 11 31.79 -10.50 15.36
CA SER A 11 32.28 -11.86 15.53
C SER A 11 32.05 -12.44 16.92
N ASP A 12 31.89 -11.60 17.92
CA ASP A 12 31.60 -11.95 19.32
C ASP A 12 30.09 -11.89 19.68
N ASN A 13 29.22 -11.64 18.69
CA ASN A 13 27.79 -11.41 18.88
C ASN A 13 27.42 -10.23 19.80
N SER A 14 28.36 -9.33 20.11
CA SER A 14 28.15 -8.19 21.01
C SER A 14 27.34 -7.06 20.39
N GLY A 15 27.13 -7.09 19.07
CA GLY A 15 26.40 -6.03 18.39
C GLY A 15 26.33 -6.24 16.86
N VAL A 16 25.71 -5.23 16.22
CA VAL A 16 25.56 -5.16 14.77
C VAL A 16 26.28 -3.94 14.23
N THR A 17 27.10 -4.15 13.20
CA THR A 17 27.75 -3.07 12.45
C THR A 17 26.94 -2.75 11.22
N ILE A 18 26.51 -1.50 11.06
CA ILE A 18 25.78 -0.99 9.89
C ILE A 18 26.71 -0.07 9.12
N LYS A 19 26.97 -0.40 7.88
CA LYS A 19 27.70 0.45 6.94
C LYS A 19 26.73 1.13 5.99
N TYR A 20 26.83 2.45 5.88
CA TYR A 20 25.99 3.24 4.99
C TYR A 20 26.68 3.50 3.65
N LYS A 21 25.88 3.64 2.58
CA LYS A 21 26.37 3.91 1.21
C LYS A 21 26.97 5.30 1.04
N ASN A 22 26.62 6.22 1.92
CA ASN A 22 26.99 7.63 1.84
C ASN A 22 27.75 8.06 3.08
N ASP A 23 28.52 9.14 2.97
CA ASP A 23 29.09 9.82 4.10
C ASP A 23 28.01 10.35 5.08
N ALA A 24 28.40 10.72 6.30
CA ALA A 24 27.51 11.10 7.38
C ALA A 24 26.63 12.33 7.05
N ASP A 25 27.17 13.29 6.31
CA ASP A 25 26.43 14.51 5.97
C ASP A 25 25.41 14.27 4.87
N THR A 26 25.82 13.56 3.84
CA THR A 26 24.91 13.10 2.78
C THR A 26 23.82 12.20 3.35
N HIS A 27 24.17 11.25 4.22
CA HIS A 27 23.18 10.38 4.88
C HIS A 27 22.16 11.21 5.68
N ARG A 28 22.62 12.15 6.52
CA ARG A 28 21.76 13.03 7.31
C ARG A 28 20.80 13.85 6.47
N ARG A 29 21.29 14.40 5.35
CA ARG A 29 20.47 15.16 4.39
C ARG A 29 19.39 14.29 3.75
N LEU A 30 19.73 13.06 3.34
CA LEU A 30 18.79 12.13 2.70
C LEU A 30 17.70 11.67 3.70
N VAL A 31 18.07 11.35 4.92
CA VAL A 31 17.11 11.02 6.00
C VAL A 31 16.21 12.20 6.32
N GLY A 32 16.75 13.42 6.38
CA GLY A 32 15.97 14.63 6.59
C GLY A 32 14.94 14.86 5.48
N ALA A 33 15.35 14.76 4.22
CA ALA A 33 14.45 14.89 3.06
C ALA A 33 13.35 13.83 3.07
N PHE A 34 13.69 12.58 3.37
CA PHE A 34 12.72 11.50 3.51
C PHE A 34 11.71 11.78 4.62
N SER A 35 12.18 12.12 5.82
CA SER A 35 11.32 12.42 6.96
C SER A 35 10.37 13.58 6.68
N GLN A 36 10.85 14.64 6.02
CA GLN A 36 10.01 15.76 5.62
C GLN A 36 8.95 15.35 4.59
N LYS A 37 9.32 14.55 3.58
CA LYS A 37 8.37 14.03 2.57
C LYS A 37 7.30 13.17 3.22
N VAL A 38 7.70 12.23 4.10
CA VAL A 38 6.77 11.38 4.86
C VAL A 38 5.83 12.23 5.70
N HIS A 39 6.34 13.19 6.49
CA HIS A 39 5.51 14.07 7.30
C HIS A 39 4.46 14.82 6.46
N THR A 40 4.86 15.33 5.30
CA THR A 40 3.96 16.02 4.37
C THR A 40 2.84 15.11 3.90
N ILE A 41 3.15 13.87 3.51
CA ILE A 41 2.17 12.88 3.07
C ILE A 41 1.21 12.52 4.21
N LEU A 42 1.73 12.21 5.39
CA LEU A 42 0.93 11.83 6.56
C LEU A 42 -0.06 12.94 6.95
N LYS A 43 0.38 14.19 6.91
CA LYS A 43 -0.48 15.36 7.15
C LYS A 43 -1.57 15.49 6.08
N ALA A 44 -1.22 15.34 4.79
CA ALA A 44 -2.18 15.39 3.69
C ALA A 44 -3.23 14.27 3.78
N CYS A 45 -2.85 13.09 4.28
CA CYS A 45 -3.76 11.96 4.50
C CYS A 45 -4.58 12.06 5.80
N GLY A 46 -4.36 13.10 6.64
CA GLY A 46 -5.15 13.33 7.85
C GLY A 46 -4.71 12.49 9.06
N LYS A 47 -3.43 12.09 9.13
CA LYS A 47 -2.91 11.37 10.30
C LYS A 47 -3.25 12.11 11.61
N GLY A 48 -3.93 11.40 12.53
CA GLY A 48 -4.32 11.91 13.86
C GLY A 48 -5.51 12.88 13.84
N THR A 49 -6.13 13.16 12.68
CA THR A 49 -7.29 14.06 12.56
C THR A 49 -8.55 13.38 12.02
N VAL A 50 -8.42 12.18 11.46
CA VAL A 50 -9.52 11.37 10.95
C VAL A 50 -9.49 9.96 11.55
N SER A 51 -10.55 9.17 11.38
CA SER A 51 -10.58 7.77 11.80
C SER A 51 -9.53 6.92 11.04
N HIS A 52 -9.13 5.78 11.61
CA HIS A 52 -8.17 4.87 10.95
C HIS A 52 -8.67 4.40 9.57
N ASN A 53 -9.97 4.16 9.43
CA ASN A 53 -10.55 3.72 8.16
C ASN A 53 -10.51 4.83 7.10
N VAL A 54 -10.81 6.06 7.48
CA VAL A 54 -10.70 7.23 6.60
C VAL A 54 -9.23 7.50 6.26
N TYR A 55 -8.33 7.38 7.23
CA TYR A 55 -6.90 7.50 7.00
C TYR A 55 -6.40 6.46 5.99
N LEU A 56 -6.81 5.19 6.13
CA LEU A 56 -6.49 4.13 5.19
C LEU A 56 -6.93 4.48 3.76
N LEU A 57 -8.19 4.93 3.59
CA LEU A 57 -8.69 5.36 2.28
C LEU A 57 -7.88 6.54 1.72
N ASN A 58 -7.57 7.53 2.54
CA ASN A 58 -6.81 8.71 2.12
C ASN A 58 -5.39 8.32 1.68
N VAL A 59 -4.71 7.43 2.42
CA VAL A 59 -3.37 6.92 2.02
C VAL A 59 -3.47 6.11 0.72
N TYR A 60 -4.49 5.24 0.59
CA TYR A 60 -4.73 4.49 -0.64
C TYR A 60 -4.88 5.42 -1.85
N HIS A 61 -5.77 6.39 -1.75
CA HIS A 61 -6.03 7.37 -2.80
C HIS A 61 -4.80 8.25 -3.09
N TYR A 62 -4.08 8.69 -2.04
CA TYR A 62 -2.85 9.46 -2.20
C TYR A 62 -1.82 8.68 -3.03
N VAL A 63 -1.53 7.43 -2.67
CA VAL A 63 -0.56 6.60 -3.40
C VAL A 63 -1.03 6.37 -4.83
N ALA A 64 -2.31 6.05 -5.04
CA ALA A 64 -2.87 5.79 -6.36
C ALA A 64 -2.87 7.02 -7.29
N THR A 65 -2.92 8.25 -6.75
CA THR A 65 -2.96 9.48 -7.54
C THR A 65 -1.62 10.21 -7.67
N HIS A 66 -0.68 9.96 -6.74
CA HIS A 66 0.60 10.68 -6.69
C HIS A 66 1.81 9.79 -7.04
N THR A 67 1.55 8.57 -7.51
CA THR A 67 2.60 7.64 -7.89
C THR A 67 2.40 7.19 -9.34
N THR A 68 3.49 6.88 -10.03
CA THR A 68 3.48 6.25 -11.36
C THR A 68 4.17 4.91 -11.33
N TYR A 69 3.77 3.98 -12.20
CA TYR A 69 4.43 2.68 -12.31
C TYR A 69 5.78 2.81 -13.02
N ASP A 70 6.85 2.26 -12.40
CA ASP A 70 8.21 2.27 -12.93
C ASP A 70 8.99 1.04 -12.42
N ASP A 71 9.29 0.11 -13.32
CA ASP A 71 9.99 -1.15 -13.00
C ASP A 71 11.42 -0.95 -12.46
N SER A 72 12.02 0.21 -12.71
CA SER A 72 13.37 0.53 -12.26
C SER A 72 13.47 0.87 -10.77
N VAL A 73 12.33 1.19 -10.13
CA VAL A 73 12.28 1.56 -8.71
C VAL A 73 11.67 0.41 -7.91
N THR A 74 12.49 -0.27 -7.13
CA THR A 74 12.18 -1.53 -6.46
C THR A 74 11.97 -1.43 -4.95
N ASP A 75 12.20 -0.26 -4.34
CA ASP A 75 12.11 -0.06 -2.90
C ASP A 75 11.19 1.11 -2.51
N ALA A 76 10.54 0.96 -1.35
CA ALA A 76 9.57 1.93 -0.83
C ALA A 76 10.16 3.31 -0.51
N TYR A 77 11.43 3.38 -0.05
CA TYR A 77 12.11 4.62 0.25
C TYR A 77 12.22 5.51 -1.00
N THR A 78 12.70 4.92 -2.10
CA THR A 78 12.81 5.60 -3.38
C THR A 78 11.42 5.95 -3.94
N ALA A 79 10.44 5.06 -3.79
CA ALA A 79 9.06 5.32 -4.23
C ALA A 79 8.44 6.52 -3.50
N ILE A 80 8.63 6.65 -2.19
CA ILE A 80 8.14 7.79 -1.40
C ILE A 80 8.77 9.11 -1.87
N LEU A 81 10.07 9.10 -2.13
CA LEU A 81 10.79 10.30 -2.55
C LEU A 81 10.43 10.74 -3.98
N GLN A 82 10.34 9.78 -4.91
CA GLN A 82 10.21 10.07 -6.35
C GLN A 82 8.77 9.99 -6.86
N GLY A 83 7.83 9.43 -6.10
CA GLY A 83 6.45 9.22 -6.54
C GLY A 83 6.35 8.21 -7.69
N LYS A 84 7.18 7.17 -7.69
CA LYS A 84 7.15 6.12 -8.72
C LYS A 84 7.71 4.81 -8.19
N GLY A 85 7.28 3.65 -8.77
CA GLY A 85 7.80 2.36 -8.37
C GLY A 85 7.13 1.18 -9.07
N MET A 86 7.76 0.02 -9.00
CA MET A 86 7.12 -1.25 -9.33
C MET A 86 6.15 -1.70 -8.21
N SER A 87 5.40 -2.77 -8.40
CA SER A 87 4.39 -3.24 -7.43
C SER A 87 4.96 -3.43 -6.02
N ALA A 88 6.19 -3.94 -5.88
CA ALA A 88 6.86 -4.11 -4.59
C ALA A 88 7.13 -2.77 -3.88
N ALA A 89 7.62 -1.78 -4.61
CA ALA A 89 7.93 -0.46 -4.08
C ALA A 89 6.64 0.31 -3.70
N ILE A 90 5.60 0.23 -4.52
CA ILE A 90 4.30 0.86 -4.30
C ILE A 90 3.57 0.22 -3.11
N SER A 91 3.54 -1.12 -3.04
CA SER A 91 2.95 -1.84 -1.90
C SER A 91 3.69 -1.54 -0.60
N GLY A 92 5.03 -1.54 -0.63
CA GLY A 92 5.84 -1.18 0.54
C GLY A 92 5.69 0.29 0.96
N MET A 93 5.53 1.22 0.01
CA MET A 93 5.20 2.63 0.30
C MET A 93 3.84 2.73 1.00
N PHE A 94 2.82 2.06 0.49
CA PHE A 94 1.48 2.06 1.06
C PHE A 94 1.47 1.46 2.47
N GLU A 95 2.07 0.27 2.65
CA GLU A 95 2.25 -0.39 3.94
C GLU A 95 2.95 0.54 4.96
N PHE A 96 4.10 1.10 4.60
CA PHE A 96 4.86 1.99 5.47
C PHE A 96 4.02 3.19 5.93
N LEU A 97 3.32 3.86 5.01
CA LEU A 97 2.48 5.02 5.34
C LEU A 97 1.31 4.63 6.25
N LEU A 98 0.69 3.47 6.06
CA LEU A 98 -0.36 2.95 6.94
C LEU A 98 0.16 2.70 8.36
N GLN A 99 1.30 2.02 8.49
CA GLN A 99 1.94 1.74 9.78
C GLN A 99 2.32 3.03 10.52
N GLN A 100 2.78 4.06 9.81
CA GLN A 100 3.03 5.38 10.40
C GLN A 100 1.75 6.03 10.97
N GLY A 101 0.57 5.68 10.46
CA GLY A 101 -0.74 6.10 10.97
C GLY A 101 -1.34 5.20 12.04
N GLY A 102 -0.65 4.12 12.43
CA GLY A 102 -1.13 3.15 13.41
C GLY A 102 -2.09 2.09 12.84
N VAL A 103 -2.16 1.96 11.51
CA VAL A 103 -2.91 0.87 10.86
C VAL A 103 -2.00 -0.33 10.71
N ASP A 104 -2.43 -1.49 11.23
CA ASP A 104 -1.72 -2.76 11.06
C ASP A 104 -1.86 -3.22 9.61
N ALA A 105 -0.73 -3.29 8.92
CA ALA A 105 -0.64 -3.61 7.49
C ALA A 105 0.54 -4.53 7.22
N GLY A 106 0.34 -5.50 6.35
CA GLY A 106 1.33 -6.50 5.97
C GLY A 106 1.49 -6.60 4.45
N HIS A 107 2.71 -6.84 4.03
CA HIS A 107 3.11 -7.02 2.66
C HIS A 107 2.85 -8.46 2.19
N ILE A 108 2.15 -8.61 1.07
CA ILE A 108 1.79 -9.91 0.52
C ILE A 108 2.41 -10.05 -0.87
N VAL A 109 2.95 -11.22 -1.14
CA VAL A 109 3.48 -11.58 -2.46
C VAL A 109 2.53 -12.56 -3.14
N GLY A 110 2.04 -12.17 -4.28
CA GLY A 110 1.26 -13.01 -5.18
C GLY A 110 1.95 -13.21 -6.50
N LYS A 111 1.19 -13.61 -7.51
CA LYS A 111 1.65 -13.77 -8.89
C LYS A 111 0.68 -13.14 -9.85
N ASP A 112 1.18 -12.42 -10.84
CA ASP A 112 0.39 -11.93 -11.95
C ASP A 112 -0.08 -13.08 -12.88
N ALA A 113 -0.83 -12.76 -13.92
CA ALA A 113 -1.32 -13.74 -14.89
C ALA A 113 -0.17 -14.46 -15.62
N ALA A 114 0.98 -13.85 -15.79
CA ALA A 114 2.18 -14.43 -16.41
C ALA A 114 3.01 -15.28 -15.43
N GLY A 115 2.69 -15.22 -14.12
CA GLY A 115 3.40 -15.95 -13.06
C GLY A 115 4.52 -15.18 -12.40
N ASN A 116 4.71 -13.90 -12.74
CA ASN A 116 5.70 -13.04 -12.10
C ASN A 116 5.26 -12.64 -10.68
N PRO A 117 6.21 -12.39 -9.75
CA PRO A 117 5.86 -11.86 -8.45
C PRO A 117 5.09 -10.56 -8.56
N TRP A 118 3.96 -10.48 -7.86
CA TRP A 118 3.15 -9.28 -7.73
C TRP A 118 2.87 -8.97 -6.27
N TYR A 119 2.98 -7.71 -5.89
CA TYR A 119 2.93 -7.30 -4.50
C TYR A 119 1.71 -6.44 -4.23
N PHE A 120 1.03 -6.74 -3.14
CA PHE A 120 -0.10 -5.99 -2.63
C PHE A 120 -0.07 -5.94 -1.10
N THR A 121 -0.96 -5.17 -0.49
CA THR A 121 -0.99 -4.97 0.95
C THR A 121 -2.25 -5.60 1.54
N ARG A 122 -2.11 -6.21 2.71
CA ARG A 122 -3.21 -6.71 3.50
C ARG A 122 -3.28 -5.92 4.80
N CYS A 123 -4.45 -5.38 5.12
CA CYS A 123 -4.68 -4.66 6.37
C CYS A 123 -6.14 -4.74 6.81
N THR A 124 -6.39 -4.28 8.03
CA THR A 124 -7.73 -4.27 8.64
C THR A 124 -8.47 -2.99 8.26
N LEU A 125 -9.71 -3.13 7.80
CA LEU A 125 -10.69 -2.06 7.62
C LEU A 125 -11.91 -2.35 8.49
N GLY A 126 -12.16 -1.50 9.49
CA GLY A 126 -13.04 -1.86 10.59
C GLY A 126 -12.47 -3.05 11.38
N ASP A 127 -13.26 -4.09 11.57
CA ASP A 127 -12.84 -5.33 12.27
C ASP A 127 -12.49 -6.47 11.29
N THR A 128 -12.32 -6.17 10.01
CA THR A 128 -12.15 -7.19 8.97
C THR A 128 -10.90 -6.93 8.15
N VAL A 129 -10.17 -8.01 7.89
CA VAL A 129 -8.98 -7.98 7.02
C VAL A 129 -9.39 -8.01 5.55
N TYR A 130 -8.74 -7.18 4.73
CA TYR A 130 -8.93 -7.10 3.28
C TYR A 130 -7.58 -7.01 2.56
N ASN A 131 -7.62 -7.27 1.26
CA ASN A 131 -6.50 -7.04 0.35
C ASN A 131 -6.67 -5.68 -0.37
N PHE A 132 -5.56 -5.00 -0.59
CA PHE A 132 -5.46 -3.71 -1.26
C PHE A 132 -4.35 -3.75 -2.30
N ASP A 133 -4.68 -3.57 -3.57
CA ASP A 133 -3.69 -3.57 -4.65
C ASP A 133 -3.62 -2.19 -5.32
N VAL A 134 -2.84 -1.31 -4.71
CA VAL A 134 -2.69 0.07 -5.17
C VAL A 134 -1.94 0.13 -6.50
N ALA A 135 -1.01 -0.79 -6.75
CA ALA A 135 -0.25 -0.83 -8.00
C ALA A 135 -1.15 -1.14 -9.21
N THR A 136 -2.11 -2.07 -9.04
CA THR A 136 -3.12 -2.32 -10.07
C THR A 136 -4.10 -1.16 -10.22
N GLU A 137 -4.58 -0.56 -9.12
CA GLU A 137 -5.47 0.61 -9.17
C GLU A 137 -4.88 1.75 -10.00
N LEU A 138 -3.63 2.07 -9.76
CA LEU A 138 -2.87 3.09 -10.46
C LEU A 138 -2.78 2.81 -11.97
N SER A 139 -2.56 1.54 -12.36
CA SER A 139 -2.44 1.12 -13.76
C SER A 139 -3.79 1.15 -14.48
N VAL A 140 -4.87 0.72 -13.80
CA VAL A 140 -6.20 0.54 -14.40
C VAL A 140 -7.02 1.83 -14.38
N ARG A 141 -6.90 2.65 -13.33
CA ARG A 141 -7.81 3.77 -13.05
C ARG A 141 -7.12 5.11 -12.83
N LYS A 142 -5.80 5.18 -12.91
CA LYS A 142 -5.02 6.40 -12.60
C LYS A 142 -5.40 7.01 -11.23
N GLY A 143 -5.84 6.16 -10.29
CA GLY A 143 -6.24 6.57 -8.94
C GLY A 143 -7.62 7.19 -8.78
N GLU A 144 -8.42 7.32 -9.85
CA GLU A 144 -9.75 7.92 -9.76
C GLU A 144 -10.80 7.01 -9.11
N GLY A 145 -10.59 5.67 -9.19
CA GLY A 145 -11.50 4.67 -8.67
C GLY A 145 -11.03 3.98 -7.39
N LEU A 146 -11.79 2.98 -6.97
CA LEU A 146 -11.50 2.12 -5.81
C LEU A 146 -11.65 0.64 -6.19
N THR A 147 -11.32 0.30 -7.43
CA THR A 147 -11.51 -1.05 -7.98
C THR A 147 -10.75 -2.12 -7.20
N CYS A 148 -9.55 -1.78 -6.73
CA CYS A 148 -8.67 -2.69 -5.98
C CYS A 148 -8.62 -2.38 -4.48
N PHE A 149 -9.60 -1.65 -3.95
CA PHE A 149 -9.76 -1.33 -2.53
C PHE A 149 -10.63 -2.37 -1.83
N ALA A 150 -10.26 -2.82 -0.64
CA ALA A 150 -11.00 -3.76 0.22
C ALA A 150 -11.46 -5.04 -0.52
N MET A 151 -10.52 -5.76 -1.11
CA MET A 151 -10.76 -6.99 -1.87
C MET A 151 -10.71 -8.24 -0.98
N THR A 152 -11.49 -9.26 -1.34
CA THR A 152 -11.28 -10.64 -0.88
C THR A 152 -10.25 -11.35 -1.77
N ASP A 153 -9.81 -12.55 -1.35
CA ASP A 153 -8.96 -13.40 -2.19
C ASP A 153 -9.66 -13.79 -3.51
N LYS A 154 -10.99 -13.94 -3.47
CA LYS A 154 -11.79 -14.21 -4.66
C LYS A 154 -11.78 -13.01 -5.63
N ASP A 155 -11.85 -11.78 -5.12
CA ASP A 155 -11.79 -10.57 -5.95
C ASP A 155 -10.44 -10.48 -6.66
N LEU A 156 -9.33 -10.76 -5.97
CA LEU A 156 -7.99 -10.85 -6.56
C LEU A 156 -7.91 -11.89 -7.70
N GLN A 157 -8.43 -13.09 -7.46
CA GLN A 157 -8.42 -14.18 -8.43
C GLN A 157 -9.27 -13.86 -9.67
N THR A 158 -10.46 -13.26 -9.47
CA THR A 158 -11.37 -12.89 -10.57
C THR A 158 -10.76 -11.78 -11.44
N GLY A 159 -9.96 -10.89 -10.87
CA GLY A 159 -9.20 -9.88 -11.60
C GLY A 159 -8.02 -10.42 -12.42
N GLY A 160 -7.77 -11.73 -12.38
CA GLY A 160 -6.68 -12.37 -13.13
C GLY A 160 -5.29 -12.21 -12.51
N LEU A 161 -5.21 -11.58 -11.34
CA LEU A 161 -3.94 -11.18 -10.72
C LEU A 161 -3.26 -12.28 -9.91
N GLN A 162 -4.01 -13.27 -9.41
CA GLN A 162 -3.45 -14.16 -8.38
C GLN A 162 -3.71 -15.64 -8.63
N LYS A 163 -2.64 -16.40 -8.84
CA LYS A 163 -2.66 -17.89 -8.77
C LYS A 163 -2.26 -18.41 -7.38
N GLY A 164 -1.72 -17.56 -6.53
CA GLY A 164 -1.29 -17.87 -5.17
C GLY A 164 -0.56 -16.68 -4.55
N PHE A 165 -0.48 -16.68 -3.22
CA PHE A 165 0.25 -15.63 -2.48
C PHE A 165 0.79 -16.20 -1.16
N THR A 166 1.86 -15.55 -0.65
CA THR A 166 2.50 -15.84 0.63
C THR A 166 2.75 -14.52 1.36
N TYR A 167 2.90 -14.58 2.68
CA TYR A 167 3.43 -13.43 3.43
C TYR A 167 4.91 -13.21 3.11
N SER A 168 5.36 -11.96 3.25
CA SER A 168 6.76 -11.58 3.11
C SER A 168 7.71 -12.36 4.02
N ASP A 169 7.23 -12.84 5.17
CA ASP A 169 7.99 -13.63 6.15
C ASP A 169 7.92 -15.15 5.90
N ASN A 170 7.54 -15.57 4.72
CA ASN A 170 7.32 -16.98 4.34
C ASN A 170 6.22 -17.69 5.15
N GLU A 171 5.44 -16.98 5.93
CA GLU A 171 4.26 -17.55 6.57
C GLU A 171 3.10 -17.64 5.58
N LYS A 172 2.29 -18.67 5.71
CA LYS A 172 1.12 -18.83 4.87
C LYS A 172 0.05 -17.82 5.30
N ALA A 173 -0.21 -16.83 4.45
CA ALA A 173 -1.23 -15.82 4.72
C ALA A 173 -2.60 -16.47 4.97
N PRO A 174 -3.30 -16.15 6.07
CA PRO A 174 -4.66 -16.58 6.26
C PRO A 174 -5.54 -16.06 5.13
N ALA A 175 -6.43 -16.91 4.62
CA ALA A 175 -7.30 -16.53 3.51
C ALA A 175 -8.31 -15.47 3.93
N VAL A 176 -8.47 -14.44 3.10
CA VAL A 176 -9.53 -13.42 3.25
C VAL A 176 -10.79 -13.94 2.59
N LYS A 177 -11.54 -14.74 3.34
CA LYS A 177 -12.79 -15.38 2.89
C LYS A 177 -13.98 -14.77 3.62
N MET A 178 -14.97 -14.35 2.85
CA MET A 178 -16.27 -13.94 3.40
C MET A 178 -17.39 -14.33 2.45
N LYS A 179 -18.60 -14.58 2.98
CA LYS A 179 -19.78 -14.95 2.18
C LYS A 179 -20.20 -13.81 1.25
N LYS A 180 -20.08 -12.56 1.71
CA LYS A 180 -20.46 -11.36 0.97
C LYS A 180 -19.49 -10.24 1.33
N ASN A 181 -18.75 -9.74 0.35
CA ASN A 181 -17.93 -8.55 0.52
C ASN A 181 -18.83 -7.31 0.53
N PRO A 182 -18.94 -6.55 1.64
CA PRO A 182 -19.75 -5.33 1.67
C PRO A 182 -19.24 -4.28 0.68
N TYR A 183 -17.96 -4.31 0.34
CA TYR A 183 -17.31 -3.39 -0.62
C TYR A 183 -17.28 -3.90 -2.08
N ALA A 184 -18.02 -4.99 -2.39
CA ALA A 184 -18.00 -5.59 -3.74
C ALA A 184 -18.39 -4.60 -4.85
N ALA A 185 -19.27 -3.64 -4.58
CA ALA A 185 -19.68 -2.62 -5.55
C ALA A 185 -18.50 -1.72 -5.99
N LEU A 186 -17.45 -1.57 -5.18
CA LEU A 186 -16.27 -0.78 -5.52
C LEU A 186 -15.50 -1.31 -6.73
N ARG A 187 -15.67 -2.62 -7.08
CA ARG A 187 -15.10 -3.20 -8.32
C ARG A 187 -15.53 -2.43 -9.59
N SER A 188 -16.64 -1.72 -9.51
CA SER A 188 -17.18 -0.91 -10.62
C SER A 188 -17.17 0.60 -10.30
N CYS A 189 -16.36 1.04 -9.34
CA CYS A 189 -16.25 2.44 -8.94
C CYS A 189 -15.55 3.25 -10.04
N ALA A 190 -16.24 4.26 -10.56
CA ALA A 190 -15.68 5.21 -11.53
C ALA A 190 -14.97 6.36 -10.81
N TYR A 191 -15.61 6.92 -9.80
CA TYR A 191 -15.05 7.93 -8.89
C TYR A 191 -15.82 7.90 -7.56
N PHE A 192 -15.31 8.61 -6.56
CA PHE A 192 -15.92 8.64 -5.24
C PHE A 192 -15.81 10.02 -4.59
N THR A 193 -16.64 10.24 -3.58
CA THR A 193 -16.56 11.37 -2.64
C THR A 193 -16.49 10.84 -1.21
N LEU A 194 -15.88 11.62 -0.32
CA LEU A 194 -15.77 11.30 1.11
C LEU A 194 -16.22 12.50 1.93
N GLU A 195 -17.25 12.29 2.76
CA GLU A 195 -17.77 13.30 3.69
C GLU A 195 -17.77 12.72 5.12
N GLY A 196 -16.87 13.21 5.96
CA GLY A 196 -16.62 12.60 7.27
C GLY A 196 -16.19 11.14 7.11
N ASN A 197 -16.98 10.21 7.65
CA ASN A 197 -16.76 8.76 7.52
C ASN A 197 -17.61 8.12 6.41
N THR A 198 -18.33 8.92 5.61
CA THR A 198 -19.24 8.42 4.57
C THR A 198 -18.53 8.45 3.21
N LEU A 199 -18.25 7.28 2.68
CA LEU A 199 -17.74 7.07 1.32
C LEU A 199 -18.92 6.85 0.38
N THR A 200 -19.09 7.71 -0.64
CA THR A 200 -20.06 7.55 -1.71
C THR A 200 -19.32 7.27 -3.02
N ALA A 201 -19.47 6.05 -3.54
CA ALA A 201 -18.92 5.64 -4.82
C ALA A 201 -19.95 5.79 -5.94
N VAL A 202 -19.55 6.41 -7.04
CA VAL A 202 -20.32 6.44 -8.29
C VAL A 202 -19.79 5.33 -9.19
N LEU A 203 -20.70 4.45 -9.61
CA LEU A 203 -20.36 3.27 -10.40
C LEU A 203 -20.43 3.60 -11.90
N TYR A 204 -19.75 2.82 -12.74
CA TYR A 204 -19.83 2.97 -14.21
C TYR A 204 -21.24 2.83 -14.78
N SER A 205 -22.15 2.19 -14.03
CA SER A 205 -23.59 2.12 -14.39
C SER A 205 -24.36 3.41 -14.11
N GLY A 206 -23.74 4.45 -13.55
CA GLY A 206 -24.37 5.66 -13.06
C GLY A 206 -25.07 5.51 -11.69
N LYS A 207 -25.10 4.30 -11.12
CA LYS A 207 -25.62 4.07 -9.76
C LYS A 207 -24.62 4.52 -8.70
N THR A 208 -25.10 4.79 -7.50
CA THR A 208 -24.27 5.09 -6.34
C THR A 208 -24.30 3.94 -5.33
N ALA A 209 -23.22 3.80 -4.59
CA ALA A 209 -23.11 2.93 -3.43
C ALA A 209 -22.45 3.70 -2.28
N THR A 210 -23.04 3.61 -1.09
CA THR A 210 -22.59 4.37 0.10
C THR A 210 -22.11 3.39 1.17
N PHE A 211 -20.98 3.74 1.82
CA PHE A 211 -20.32 2.94 2.85
C PHE A 211 -19.95 3.85 4.03
N THR A 212 -20.04 3.32 5.24
CA THR A 212 -19.47 3.95 6.43
C THR A 212 -18.08 3.35 6.68
N LEU A 213 -17.08 4.22 6.79
CA LEU A 213 -15.69 3.86 7.06
C LEU A 213 -15.37 3.92 8.56
#